data_b03e2aad3159bcd46b5822ed22b7f328
#
_entry.id   b03e2aad3159bcd46b5822ed22b7f328
#
_cell.length_a   1.000
_cell.length_b   1.000
_cell.length_c   1.000
_cell.angle_alpha   90.00
_cell.angle_beta   90.00
_cell.angle_gamma   90.00
#
_symmetry.space_group_name_H-M   'P 1'
#
loop_
_entity.id
_entity.type
_entity.pdbx_description
1 polymer ?
#
loop_
_entity_poly.entity_id
_entity_poly.type
_entity_poly.pdbx_seq_one_letter_code
_entity_poly.pdbx_strand_id
1 'polypeptide(L)'
;MKKIRNFCIIAHIDHGKSTLADRLLEFTGTVSKRDAQEQFLDNMDLERERGITIKSHAIQMKYKFENEEYTLNLIDTPGHVDFSYEVSRSIAACEGALLIVDAAQGIQAQTISNLYLALENDLEIIPVINKVDLPSAEPEIVADQIIDLIGCEEDKIISASAKTGIGIENILKAIIERVPPPNGDINKPLQAMIFDSVYNPFRGIEAYFKILNGEIKKGEKVKFIATGKEYFADEIGVLKLKQEPKKKMSAGEVGYIISGIKEAKEVKVGDTITTVENPATDAIQGFEDVKPMVFAGIYPVDTDDYEELRNSMEKLQLNDASLTYEPESSTALGFGFRCGFLGMLHMEIIQERLEREFDMTVITTVPNVSYFAYTTKGEKLAIHNPSDLPDGSILDYVEEPYIRAQIITKSDFVGTIMTLCIERRGELKNQVYLTTDRVELSFEMPLGEIVFDFYDKLKTVSRGYASFDYQPLDYRRSNLAKLDILLNGDQVDALSALIHRDHAYDFGKKICVKLRELIPRQQFDIAIQSAIGSKIISRETVKALRKDVTAKCYGGDITRKRKLLEKQKKGKKRMRKVGNVEIPQNAFMAVLKLDG
;
A
#
# COMPACT_ATOMS: atom_id res chain seq x y z
N MET A 1 -29.94 15.93 -11.36
CA MET A 1 -29.02 15.01 -12.08
C MET A 1 -28.34 15.66 -13.29
N LYS A 2 -29.04 16.24 -14.27
CA LYS A 2 -28.42 16.75 -15.54
C LYS A 2 -27.21 17.69 -15.36
N LYS A 3 -27.13 18.42 -14.23
CA LYS A 3 -26.05 19.36 -13.93
C LYS A 3 -25.03 18.83 -12.91
N ILE A 4 -25.03 17.54 -12.62
CA ILE A 4 -24.05 16.88 -11.76
C ILE A 4 -23.01 16.18 -12.64
N ARG A 5 -21.72 16.27 -12.25
CA ARG A 5 -20.61 15.54 -12.85
C ARG A 5 -19.78 14.94 -11.73
N ASN A 6 -19.71 13.61 -11.70
CA ASN A 6 -18.85 12.90 -10.76
C ASN A 6 -17.64 12.38 -11.54
N PHE A 7 -16.46 12.77 -11.15
CA PHE A 7 -15.23 12.41 -11.85
C PHE A 7 -14.09 12.19 -10.88
N CYS A 8 -13.13 11.39 -11.31
CA CYS A 8 -11.88 11.15 -10.60
C CYS A 8 -10.69 11.62 -11.43
N ILE A 9 -9.53 11.64 -10.79
CA ILE A 9 -8.25 11.94 -11.44
C ILE A 9 -7.38 10.69 -11.34
N ILE A 10 -7.01 10.12 -12.48
CA ILE A 10 -6.10 8.99 -12.58
C ILE A 10 -4.76 9.45 -13.16
N ALA A 11 -3.67 9.11 -12.50
CA ALA A 11 -2.33 9.55 -12.87
C ALA A 11 -1.28 8.60 -12.30
N HIS A 12 -0.10 8.60 -12.90
CA HIS A 12 1.09 8.05 -12.27
C HIS A 12 1.58 8.97 -11.14
N ILE A 13 2.38 8.43 -10.22
CA ILE A 13 3.05 9.21 -9.17
C ILE A 13 3.84 10.34 -9.81
N ASP A 14 3.85 11.52 -9.19
CA ASP A 14 4.54 12.73 -9.66
C ASP A 14 4.05 13.32 -11.00
N HIS A 15 2.99 12.82 -11.64
CA HIS A 15 2.40 13.46 -12.82
C HIS A 15 1.60 14.73 -12.52
N GLY A 16 1.46 15.11 -11.24
CA GLY A 16 0.84 16.36 -10.80
C GLY A 16 -0.65 16.27 -10.50
N LYS A 17 -1.13 15.10 -10.08
CA LYS A 17 -2.52 14.84 -9.70
C LYS A 17 -3.02 15.83 -8.63
N SER A 18 -2.37 15.86 -7.45
CA SER A 18 -2.78 16.72 -6.32
C SER A 18 -2.68 18.21 -6.68
N THR A 19 -1.64 18.62 -7.44
CA THR A 19 -1.51 19.99 -7.93
C THR A 19 -2.64 20.37 -8.87
N LEU A 20 -3.10 19.46 -9.74
CA LEU A 20 -4.24 19.74 -10.61
C LEU A 20 -5.54 19.83 -9.81
N ALA A 21 -5.74 18.94 -8.85
CA ALA A 21 -6.90 18.98 -7.96
C ALA A 21 -6.98 20.33 -7.21
N ASP A 22 -5.88 20.79 -6.62
CA ASP A 22 -5.79 22.11 -5.97
C ASP A 22 -6.17 23.24 -6.93
N ARG A 23 -5.69 23.18 -8.16
CA ARG A 23 -5.96 24.22 -9.16
C ARG A 23 -7.41 24.24 -9.59
N LEU A 24 -8.06 23.06 -9.71
CA LEU A 24 -9.51 22.97 -9.96
C LEU A 24 -10.32 23.59 -8.80
N LEU A 25 -9.92 23.37 -7.55
CA LEU A 25 -10.55 23.95 -6.36
C LEU A 25 -10.41 25.49 -6.33
N GLU A 26 -9.26 26.02 -6.71
CA GLU A 26 -9.04 27.47 -6.80
C GLU A 26 -9.88 28.11 -7.93
N PHE A 27 -9.89 27.52 -9.13
CA PHE A 27 -10.61 28.05 -10.29
C PHE A 27 -12.13 28.05 -10.07
N THR A 28 -12.65 27.05 -9.38
CA THR A 28 -14.07 26.98 -9.01
C THR A 28 -14.43 27.89 -7.84
N GLY A 29 -13.44 28.53 -7.20
CA GLY A 29 -13.63 29.36 -6.02
C GLY A 29 -14.05 28.59 -4.78
N THR A 30 -13.87 27.27 -4.78
CA THR A 30 -14.15 26.40 -3.64
C THR A 30 -13.18 26.67 -2.50
N VAL A 31 -11.89 26.90 -2.82
CA VAL A 31 -10.85 27.36 -1.90
C VAL A 31 -10.53 28.82 -2.19
N SER A 32 -10.46 29.67 -1.15
CA SER A 32 -10.03 31.04 -1.33
C SER A 32 -8.50 31.10 -1.55
N LYS A 33 -8.02 32.08 -2.33
CA LYS A 33 -6.56 32.27 -2.55
C LYS A 33 -5.76 32.49 -1.26
N ARG A 34 -6.42 32.86 -0.15
CA ARG A 34 -5.78 33.07 1.15
C ARG A 34 -5.62 31.77 1.94
N ASP A 35 -6.53 30.82 1.72
CA ASP A 35 -6.56 29.53 2.40
C ASP A 35 -5.92 28.43 1.55
N ALA A 36 -5.49 28.75 0.32
CA ALA A 36 -4.81 27.82 -0.58
C ALA A 36 -3.47 27.40 0.02
N GLN A 37 -3.35 26.13 0.37
CA GLN A 37 -2.11 25.43 0.72
C GLN A 37 -1.78 24.48 -0.40
N GLU A 38 -0.52 24.21 -0.63
CA GLU A 38 -0.11 23.15 -1.55
C GLU A 38 -0.59 21.79 -1.04
N GLN A 39 -1.08 20.95 -1.95
CA GLN A 39 -1.64 19.62 -1.63
C GLN A 39 -2.78 19.71 -0.61
N PHE A 40 -3.74 20.56 -0.89
CA PHE A 40 -4.85 20.87 0.02
C PHE A 40 -5.72 19.62 0.35
N LEU A 41 -5.86 18.70 -0.60
CA LEU A 41 -6.62 17.46 -0.41
C LEU A 41 -5.83 16.39 0.38
N ASP A 42 -4.50 16.47 0.37
CA ASP A 42 -3.65 15.56 1.14
C ASP A 42 -3.68 15.97 2.62
N ASN A 43 -4.61 15.40 3.38
CA ASN A 43 -4.89 15.80 4.77
C ASN A 43 -3.87 15.25 5.78
N MET A 44 -3.17 14.19 5.43
CA MET A 44 -2.14 13.60 6.28
C MET A 44 -0.79 14.25 6.03
N ASP A 45 -0.04 14.54 7.10
CA ASP A 45 1.34 15.03 6.97
C ASP A 45 2.20 14.03 6.18
N LEU A 46 1.91 12.74 6.32
CA LEU A 46 2.58 11.66 5.61
C LEU A 46 2.34 11.69 4.09
N GLU A 47 1.13 12.05 3.64
CA GLU A 47 0.81 12.25 2.23
C GLU A 47 1.64 13.37 1.62
N ARG A 48 1.74 14.49 2.33
CA ARG A 48 2.51 15.66 1.90
C ARG A 48 4.02 15.40 1.86
N GLU A 49 4.56 14.72 2.87
CA GLU A 49 5.98 14.38 2.94
C GLU A 49 6.41 13.40 1.84
N ARG A 50 5.55 12.42 1.54
CA ARG A 50 5.84 11.39 0.53
C ARG A 50 5.40 11.80 -0.89
N GLY A 51 4.61 12.87 -1.03
CA GLY A 51 4.06 13.32 -2.30
C GLY A 51 3.06 12.35 -2.94
N ILE A 52 2.39 11.53 -2.13
CA ILE A 52 1.42 10.52 -2.59
C ILE A 52 0.10 10.69 -1.84
N THR A 53 -1.01 10.52 -2.54
CA THR A 53 -2.32 10.39 -1.91
C THR A 53 -2.46 8.96 -1.38
N ILE A 54 -2.72 8.81 -0.10
CA ILE A 54 -2.92 7.53 0.58
C ILE A 54 -4.41 7.22 0.65
N LYS A 55 -5.23 8.22 0.98
CA LYS A 55 -6.66 8.07 1.18
C LYS A 55 -7.46 8.86 0.15
N SER A 56 -8.54 8.26 -0.34
CA SER A 56 -9.45 8.94 -1.27
C SER A 56 -10.18 10.08 -0.58
N HIS A 57 -10.31 11.21 -1.27
CA HIS A 57 -11.07 12.35 -0.79
C HIS A 57 -12.12 12.75 -1.82
N ALA A 58 -13.35 12.92 -1.36
CA ALA A 58 -14.43 13.46 -2.20
C ALA A 58 -14.68 14.92 -1.85
N ILE A 59 -14.76 15.78 -2.86
CA ILE A 59 -15.08 17.19 -2.67
C ILE A 59 -16.04 17.71 -3.73
N GLN A 60 -17.05 18.43 -3.27
CA GLN A 60 -18.04 19.06 -4.13
C GLN A 60 -17.64 20.49 -4.46
N MET A 61 -17.59 20.81 -5.74
CA MET A 61 -17.35 22.13 -6.31
C MET A 61 -18.59 22.63 -7.03
N LYS A 62 -18.74 23.93 -7.14
CA LYS A 62 -19.74 24.59 -7.99
C LYS A 62 -19.05 25.41 -9.05
N TYR A 63 -19.46 25.26 -10.30
CA TYR A 63 -18.90 26.02 -11.41
C TYR A 63 -19.99 26.54 -12.34
N LYS A 64 -19.87 27.79 -12.75
CA LYS A 64 -20.80 28.43 -13.70
C LYS A 64 -20.25 28.32 -15.11
N PHE A 65 -20.99 27.63 -15.99
CA PHE A 65 -20.69 27.51 -17.39
C PHE A 65 -21.94 27.91 -18.20
N GLU A 66 -21.78 28.79 -19.20
CA GLU A 66 -22.88 29.29 -20.07
C GLU A 66 -24.13 29.74 -19.30
N ASN A 67 -23.94 30.48 -18.22
CA ASN A 67 -25.00 30.96 -17.30
C ASN A 67 -25.72 29.86 -16.50
N GLU A 68 -25.29 28.63 -16.56
CA GLU A 68 -25.80 27.51 -15.76
C GLU A 68 -24.82 27.14 -14.66
N GLU A 69 -25.34 26.79 -13.47
CA GLU A 69 -24.52 26.30 -12.36
C GLU A 69 -24.46 24.79 -12.39
N TYR A 70 -23.25 24.23 -12.50
CA TYR A 70 -22.97 22.81 -12.42
C TYR A 70 -22.40 22.43 -11.05
N THR A 71 -22.74 21.24 -10.60
CA THR A 71 -22.15 20.60 -9.43
C THR A 71 -21.13 19.57 -9.89
N LEU A 72 -19.87 19.80 -9.51
CA LEU A 72 -18.75 18.93 -9.87
C LEU A 72 -18.30 18.21 -8.59
N ASN A 73 -18.38 16.90 -8.55
CA ASN A 73 -17.87 16.08 -7.45
C ASN A 73 -16.55 15.46 -7.92
N LEU A 74 -15.46 15.94 -7.37
CA LEU A 74 -14.14 15.32 -7.56
C LEU A 74 -13.95 14.24 -6.49
N ILE A 75 -13.63 13.04 -6.91
CA ILE A 75 -13.19 11.95 -6.05
C ILE A 75 -11.71 11.73 -6.33
N ASP A 76 -10.86 12.23 -5.43
CA ASP A 76 -9.41 12.08 -5.55
C ASP A 76 -9.01 10.64 -5.23
N THR A 77 -8.12 10.06 -6.03
CA THR A 77 -7.74 8.65 -5.94
C THR A 77 -6.26 8.52 -5.61
N PRO A 78 -5.85 7.51 -4.82
CA PRO A 78 -4.43 7.16 -4.72
C PRO A 78 -3.81 6.88 -6.09
N GLY A 79 -2.50 7.08 -6.22
CA GLY A 79 -1.78 6.79 -7.48
C GLY A 79 -0.92 5.52 -7.42
N HIS A 80 -0.74 4.90 -6.27
CA HIS A 80 0.19 3.78 -6.06
C HIS A 80 -0.51 2.42 -6.20
N VAL A 81 0.22 1.42 -6.73
CA VAL A 81 -0.29 0.05 -6.95
C VAL A 81 -0.85 -0.61 -5.68
N ASP A 82 -0.20 -0.39 -4.52
CA ASP A 82 -0.67 -0.93 -3.24
C ASP A 82 -2.08 -0.46 -2.88
N PHE A 83 -2.53 0.67 -3.43
CA PHE A 83 -3.85 1.25 -3.19
C PHE A 83 -4.81 1.07 -4.38
N SER A 84 -4.53 0.13 -5.29
CA SER A 84 -5.39 -0.16 -6.45
C SER A 84 -6.84 -0.45 -6.06
N TYR A 85 -7.06 -0.97 -4.86
CA TYR A 85 -8.38 -1.23 -4.32
C TYR A 85 -9.15 0.07 -3.98
N GLU A 86 -8.50 1.06 -3.34
CA GLU A 86 -9.10 2.37 -3.12
C GLU A 86 -9.37 3.09 -4.45
N VAL A 87 -8.47 2.93 -5.42
CA VAL A 87 -8.66 3.46 -6.79
C VAL A 87 -9.91 2.87 -7.42
N SER A 88 -10.07 1.55 -7.39
CA SER A 88 -11.24 0.86 -7.97
C SER A 88 -12.56 1.34 -7.36
N ARG A 89 -12.61 1.52 -6.04
CA ARG A 89 -13.80 2.03 -5.33
C ARG A 89 -14.16 3.46 -5.73
N SER A 90 -13.16 4.31 -5.81
CA SER A 90 -13.32 5.71 -6.20
C SER A 90 -13.78 5.85 -7.64
N ILE A 91 -13.21 5.04 -8.53
CA ILE A 91 -13.58 4.96 -9.96
C ILE A 91 -15.05 4.55 -10.10
N ALA A 92 -15.51 3.52 -9.38
CA ALA A 92 -16.90 3.06 -9.42
C ALA A 92 -17.93 4.12 -8.96
N ALA A 93 -17.50 5.12 -8.22
CA ALA A 93 -18.36 6.24 -7.81
C ALA A 93 -18.42 7.38 -8.86
N CYS A 94 -17.71 7.26 -9.99
CA CYS A 94 -17.59 8.29 -11.02
C CYS A 94 -18.30 7.92 -12.31
N GLU A 95 -18.54 8.91 -13.18
CA GLU A 95 -18.96 8.75 -14.58
C GLU A 95 -17.87 9.17 -15.56
N GLY A 96 -16.79 9.81 -15.09
CA GLY A 96 -15.66 10.19 -15.92
C GLY A 96 -14.34 10.21 -15.16
N ALA A 97 -13.23 10.16 -15.90
CA ALA A 97 -11.89 10.22 -15.36
C ALA A 97 -11.00 11.18 -16.15
N LEU A 98 -10.26 12.03 -15.44
CA LEU A 98 -9.17 12.79 -16.02
C LEU A 98 -7.93 11.91 -16.04
N LEU A 99 -7.44 11.54 -17.22
CA LEU A 99 -6.20 10.79 -17.40
C LEU A 99 -5.05 11.78 -17.53
N ILE A 100 -4.24 11.93 -16.48
CA ILE A 100 -3.10 12.88 -16.48
C ILE A 100 -1.83 12.17 -16.88
N VAL A 101 -1.17 12.71 -17.91
CA VAL A 101 0.13 12.27 -18.38
C VAL A 101 1.12 13.44 -18.32
N ASP A 102 2.30 13.22 -17.76
CA ASP A 102 3.37 14.21 -17.70
C ASP A 102 3.98 14.42 -19.11
N ALA A 103 4.07 15.68 -19.55
CA ALA A 103 4.59 16.04 -20.87
C ALA A 103 6.06 15.64 -21.09
N ALA A 104 6.84 15.44 -20.01
CA ALA A 104 8.25 15.06 -20.10
C ALA A 104 8.47 13.55 -19.89
N GLN A 105 7.59 12.91 -19.10
CA GLN A 105 7.74 11.48 -18.76
C GLN A 105 6.91 10.57 -19.67
N GLY A 106 5.79 11.07 -20.23
CA GLY A 106 4.84 10.30 -21.04
C GLY A 106 4.12 9.21 -20.25
N ILE A 107 3.57 8.21 -20.94
CA ILE A 107 2.81 7.12 -20.35
C ILE A 107 3.69 6.24 -19.47
N GLN A 108 3.19 5.86 -18.28
CA GLN A 108 3.85 5.01 -17.29
C GLN A 108 2.97 3.80 -16.95
N ALA A 109 3.53 2.77 -16.29
CA ALA A 109 2.81 1.53 -16.00
C ALA A 109 1.49 1.75 -15.24
N GLN A 110 1.50 2.57 -14.18
CA GLN A 110 0.29 2.88 -13.42
C GLN A 110 -0.75 3.68 -14.22
N THR A 111 -0.32 4.46 -15.24
CA THR A 111 -1.23 5.15 -16.15
C THR A 111 -2.08 4.11 -16.90
N ILE A 112 -1.46 3.05 -17.38
CA ILE A 112 -2.12 1.98 -18.13
C ILE A 112 -3.08 1.19 -17.22
N SER A 113 -2.60 0.75 -16.05
CA SER A 113 -3.41 -0.04 -15.11
C SER A 113 -4.66 0.72 -14.64
N ASN A 114 -4.49 1.99 -14.26
CA ASN A 114 -5.61 2.83 -13.83
C ASN A 114 -6.57 3.15 -14.97
N LEU A 115 -6.05 3.29 -16.21
CA LEU A 115 -6.90 3.46 -17.39
C LEU A 115 -7.78 2.23 -17.62
N TYR A 116 -7.23 1.02 -17.54
CA TYR A 116 -8.02 -0.20 -17.70
C TYR A 116 -9.11 -0.32 -16.62
N LEU A 117 -8.80 0.00 -15.37
CA LEU A 117 -9.80 0.04 -14.30
C LEU A 117 -10.93 1.05 -14.60
N ALA A 118 -10.59 2.21 -15.19
CA ALA A 118 -11.60 3.20 -15.58
C ALA A 118 -12.46 2.72 -16.75
N LEU A 119 -11.86 2.06 -17.74
CA LEU A 119 -12.58 1.48 -18.89
C LEU A 119 -13.49 0.30 -18.49
N GLU A 120 -13.06 -0.55 -17.57
CA GLU A 120 -13.87 -1.64 -17.01
C GLU A 120 -15.13 -1.12 -16.27
N ASN A 121 -15.08 0.11 -15.78
CA ASN A 121 -16.21 0.78 -15.15
C ASN A 121 -16.97 1.74 -16.10
N ASP A 122 -16.76 1.63 -17.42
CA ASP A 122 -17.41 2.43 -18.46
C ASP A 122 -17.28 3.95 -18.27
N LEU A 123 -16.16 4.44 -17.72
CA LEU A 123 -15.95 5.87 -17.52
C LEU A 123 -15.57 6.59 -18.82
N GLU A 124 -16.11 7.79 -19.01
CA GLU A 124 -15.60 8.73 -20.05
C GLU A 124 -14.20 9.19 -19.69
N ILE A 125 -13.22 8.98 -20.57
CA ILE A 125 -11.83 9.34 -20.37
C ILE A 125 -11.54 10.69 -21.00
N ILE A 126 -11.03 11.63 -20.20
CA ILE A 126 -10.55 12.94 -20.68
C ILE A 126 -9.04 12.98 -20.53
N PRO A 127 -8.27 12.84 -21.64
CA PRO A 127 -6.80 12.88 -21.57
C PRO A 127 -6.31 14.31 -21.39
N VAL A 128 -5.35 14.46 -20.45
CA VAL A 128 -4.71 15.72 -20.11
C VAL A 128 -3.19 15.54 -20.10
N ILE A 129 -2.48 16.29 -20.94
CA ILE A 129 -1.02 16.39 -20.90
C ILE A 129 -0.66 17.52 -19.94
N ASN A 130 -0.09 17.17 -18.80
CA ASN A 130 0.27 18.11 -17.75
C ASN A 130 1.76 18.50 -17.82
N LYS A 131 2.13 19.61 -17.16
CA LYS A 131 3.48 20.14 -17.06
C LYS A 131 4.06 20.61 -18.40
N VAL A 132 3.23 21.11 -19.30
CA VAL A 132 3.68 21.67 -20.59
C VAL A 132 4.58 22.90 -20.46
N ASP A 133 4.69 23.46 -19.25
CA ASP A 133 5.59 24.57 -18.90
C ASP A 133 7.06 24.15 -18.71
N LEU A 134 7.36 22.86 -18.63
CA LEU A 134 8.72 22.37 -18.44
C LEU A 134 9.55 22.50 -19.72
N PRO A 135 10.83 22.89 -19.64
CA PRO A 135 11.72 22.93 -20.81
C PRO A 135 11.93 21.58 -21.50
N SER A 136 11.72 20.48 -20.76
CA SER A 136 11.82 19.09 -21.24
C SER A 136 10.48 18.53 -21.70
N ALA A 137 9.44 19.34 -21.81
CA ALA A 137 8.13 18.88 -22.24
C ALA A 137 8.12 18.57 -23.74
N GLU A 138 7.59 17.41 -24.10
CA GLU A 138 7.41 16.93 -25.48
C GLU A 138 5.93 16.57 -25.71
N PRO A 139 5.00 17.56 -25.68
CA PRO A 139 3.57 17.30 -25.69
C PRO A 139 3.08 16.60 -26.96
N GLU A 140 3.69 16.83 -28.12
CA GLU A 140 3.33 16.17 -29.38
C GLU A 140 3.61 14.66 -29.32
N ILE A 141 4.79 14.26 -28.81
CA ILE A 141 5.15 12.85 -28.64
C ILE A 141 4.23 12.16 -27.63
N VAL A 142 3.89 12.87 -26.55
CA VAL A 142 2.99 12.33 -25.53
C VAL A 142 1.55 12.23 -26.05
N ALA A 143 1.12 13.16 -26.91
CA ALA A 143 -0.18 13.08 -27.58
C ALA A 143 -0.28 11.83 -28.48
N ASP A 144 0.76 11.54 -29.27
CA ASP A 144 0.81 10.32 -30.09
C ASP A 144 0.71 9.06 -29.22
N GLN A 145 1.42 9.00 -28.08
CA GLN A 145 1.32 7.89 -27.12
C GLN A 145 -0.11 7.69 -26.57
N ILE A 146 -0.79 8.79 -26.25
CA ILE A 146 -2.18 8.76 -25.76
C ILE A 146 -3.12 8.29 -26.86
N ILE A 147 -2.96 8.78 -28.09
CA ILE A 147 -3.76 8.37 -29.24
C ILE A 147 -3.62 6.86 -29.49
N ASP A 148 -2.39 6.36 -29.49
CA ASP A 148 -2.10 4.92 -29.66
C ASP A 148 -2.72 4.07 -28.54
N LEU A 149 -2.74 4.60 -27.30
CA LEU A 149 -3.25 3.85 -26.15
C LEU A 149 -4.78 3.78 -26.08
N ILE A 150 -5.48 4.91 -26.33
CA ILE A 150 -6.94 5.01 -26.13
C ILE A 150 -7.73 5.21 -27.42
N GLY A 151 -7.07 5.43 -28.55
CA GLY A 151 -7.72 5.61 -29.86
C GLY A 151 -8.53 6.91 -29.98
N CYS A 152 -8.19 7.96 -29.23
CA CYS A 152 -8.90 9.23 -29.29
C CYS A 152 -8.38 10.13 -30.42
N GLU A 153 -9.18 11.13 -30.80
CA GLU A 153 -8.75 12.20 -31.73
C GLU A 153 -7.86 13.19 -30.99
N GLU A 154 -6.86 13.77 -31.68
CA GLU A 154 -5.87 14.69 -31.12
C GLU A 154 -6.51 15.94 -30.49
N ASP A 155 -7.58 16.47 -31.08
CA ASP A 155 -8.31 17.64 -30.58
C ASP A 155 -9.03 17.40 -29.24
N LYS A 156 -9.18 16.16 -28.82
CA LYS A 156 -9.73 15.78 -27.51
C LYS A 156 -8.71 15.80 -26.39
N ILE A 157 -7.41 15.90 -26.72
CA ILE A 157 -6.33 15.93 -25.74
C ILE A 157 -6.12 17.38 -25.27
N ILE A 158 -6.10 17.58 -23.94
CA ILE A 158 -5.97 18.92 -23.35
C ILE A 158 -4.55 19.12 -22.85
N SER A 159 -3.83 20.11 -23.41
CA SER A 159 -2.55 20.54 -22.88
C SER A 159 -2.74 21.48 -21.69
N ALA A 160 -2.06 21.20 -20.57
CA ALA A 160 -2.22 21.93 -19.33
C ALA A 160 -0.92 22.06 -18.53
N SER A 161 -0.89 23.03 -17.64
CA SER A 161 0.07 23.14 -16.55
C SER A 161 -0.67 23.45 -15.26
N ALA A 162 -0.79 22.47 -14.40
CA ALA A 162 -1.39 22.66 -13.08
C ALA A 162 -0.63 23.72 -12.27
N LYS A 163 0.69 23.80 -12.41
CA LYS A 163 1.54 24.79 -11.72
C LYS A 163 1.24 26.23 -12.15
N THR A 164 1.11 26.47 -13.43
CA THR A 164 0.94 27.83 -13.98
C THR A 164 -0.53 28.23 -14.20
N GLY A 165 -1.44 27.24 -14.20
CA GLY A 165 -2.88 27.44 -14.45
C GLY A 165 -3.26 27.38 -15.93
N ILE A 166 -2.34 27.09 -16.84
CA ILE A 166 -2.62 26.94 -18.26
C ILE A 166 -3.55 25.75 -18.49
N GLY A 167 -4.60 25.92 -19.32
CA GLY A 167 -5.50 24.85 -19.76
C GLY A 167 -6.55 24.41 -18.73
N ILE A 168 -6.56 24.96 -17.50
CA ILE A 168 -7.51 24.54 -16.44
C ILE A 168 -8.97 24.82 -16.82
N GLU A 169 -9.26 25.96 -17.44
CA GLU A 169 -10.60 26.28 -17.92
C GLU A 169 -11.08 25.29 -18.99
N ASN A 170 -10.19 24.85 -19.89
CA ASN A 170 -10.50 23.84 -20.90
C ASN A 170 -10.81 22.47 -20.26
N ILE A 171 -10.10 22.12 -19.17
CA ILE A 171 -10.39 20.90 -18.41
C ILE A 171 -11.79 20.98 -17.79
N LEU A 172 -12.14 22.10 -17.11
CA LEU A 172 -13.46 22.29 -16.53
C LEU A 172 -14.57 22.25 -17.58
N LYS A 173 -14.34 22.86 -18.75
CA LYS A 173 -15.25 22.80 -19.89
C LYS A 173 -15.43 21.35 -20.37
N ALA A 174 -14.36 20.62 -20.56
CA ALA A 174 -14.40 19.23 -21.01
C ALA A 174 -15.13 18.31 -20.00
N ILE A 175 -14.94 18.51 -18.70
CA ILE A 175 -15.68 17.78 -17.65
C ILE A 175 -17.20 18.01 -17.83
N ILE A 176 -17.64 19.25 -18.05
CA ILE A 176 -19.06 19.56 -18.19
C ILE A 176 -19.65 18.98 -19.47
N GLU A 177 -18.93 19.10 -20.59
CA GLU A 177 -19.42 18.74 -21.91
C GLU A 177 -19.33 17.22 -22.17
N ARG A 178 -18.27 16.56 -21.68
CA ARG A 178 -17.98 15.17 -22.04
C ARG A 178 -18.38 14.16 -20.96
N VAL A 179 -18.16 14.45 -19.67
CA VAL A 179 -18.59 13.52 -18.62
C VAL A 179 -20.12 13.44 -18.61
N PRO A 180 -20.70 12.24 -18.75
CA PRO A 180 -22.15 12.10 -18.72
C PRO A 180 -22.70 12.43 -17.32
N PRO A 181 -23.94 12.93 -17.24
CA PRO A 181 -24.61 13.08 -15.95
C PRO A 181 -24.87 11.69 -15.34
N PRO A 182 -24.90 11.58 -14.00
CA PRO A 182 -25.20 10.30 -13.37
C PRO A 182 -26.58 9.78 -13.79
N ASN A 183 -26.62 8.45 -14.03
CA ASN A 183 -27.85 7.75 -14.34
C ASN A 183 -28.52 7.31 -13.04
N GLY A 184 -29.84 7.55 -12.91
CA GLY A 184 -30.60 7.13 -11.74
C GLY A 184 -32.05 7.57 -11.80
N ASP A 185 -32.88 6.93 -10.97
CA ASP A 185 -34.31 7.25 -10.87
C ASP A 185 -34.65 7.62 -9.43
N ILE A 186 -35.09 8.87 -9.22
CA ILE A 186 -35.49 9.38 -7.91
C ILE A 186 -36.72 8.65 -7.35
N ASN A 187 -37.55 8.07 -8.21
CA ASN A 187 -38.78 7.40 -7.79
C ASN A 187 -38.58 5.94 -7.37
N LYS A 188 -37.40 5.38 -7.61
CA LYS A 188 -37.06 4.03 -7.16
C LYS A 188 -36.70 4.01 -5.67
N PRO A 189 -36.72 2.83 -5.02
CA PRO A 189 -36.19 2.66 -3.67
C PRO A 189 -34.75 3.17 -3.58
N LEU A 190 -34.36 3.67 -2.39
CA LEU A 190 -32.99 4.13 -2.16
C LEU A 190 -31.98 3.00 -2.39
N GLN A 191 -31.02 3.29 -3.23
CA GLN A 191 -29.80 2.49 -3.38
C GLN A 191 -28.62 3.46 -3.38
N ALA A 192 -27.86 3.47 -2.28
CA ALA A 192 -26.65 4.28 -2.16
C ALA A 192 -25.47 3.35 -1.86
N MET A 193 -24.41 3.47 -2.68
CA MET A 193 -23.19 2.68 -2.56
C MET A 193 -22.19 3.39 -1.66
N ILE A 194 -21.68 2.69 -0.65
CA ILE A 194 -20.58 3.18 0.19
C ILE A 194 -19.26 2.96 -0.56
N PHE A 195 -18.53 4.01 -0.85
CA PHE A 195 -17.22 3.89 -1.51
C PHE A 195 -16.04 4.13 -0.56
N ASP A 196 -16.26 4.81 0.58
CA ASP A 196 -15.23 4.99 1.63
C ASP A 196 -15.87 5.25 2.99
N SER A 197 -15.07 5.20 4.08
CA SER A 197 -15.50 5.55 5.41
C SER A 197 -14.35 6.11 6.27
N VAL A 198 -14.70 6.99 7.21
CA VAL A 198 -13.74 7.60 8.16
C VAL A 198 -14.30 7.46 9.57
N TYR A 199 -13.47 7.09 10.50
CA TYR A 199 -13.85 7.07 11.91
C TYR A 199 -13.58 8.43 12.58
N ASN A 200 -14.61 8.95 13.21
CA ASN A 200 -14.53 10.15 14.03
C ASN A 200 -14.79 9.77 15.51
N PRO A 201 -13.85 10.04 16.44
CA PRO A 201 -14.01 9.64 17.85
C PRO A 201 -15.28 10.18 18.52
N PHE A 202 -15.82 11.30 18.06
CA PHE A 202 -16.99 11.95 18.64
C PHE A 202 -18.32 11.60 17.95
N ARG A 203 -18.28 11.30 16.65
CA ARG A 203 -19.47 11.11 15.81
C ARG A 203 -19.66 9.67 15.34
N GLY A 204 -18.67 8.81 15.57
CA GLY A 204 -18.64 7.44 15.06
C GLY A 204 -18.17 7.37 13.61
N ILE A 205 -18.60 6.36 12.86
CA ILE A 205 -18.23 6.16 11.47
C ILE A 205 -19.02 7.11 10.58
N GLU A 206 -18.30 7.86 9.76
CA GLU A 206 -18.80 8.71 8.70
C GLU A 206 -18.62 7.94 7.38
N ALA A 207 -19.71 7.41 6.81
CA ALA A 207 -19.65 6.67 5.56
C ALA A 207 -19.87 7.61 4.38
N TYR A 208 -18.99 7.52 3.38
CA TYR A 208 -19.08 8.28 2.13
C TYR A 208 -19.81 7.44 1.09
N PHE A 209 -20.83 8.02 0.48
CA PHE A 209 -21.70 7.29 -0.43
C PHE A 209 -22.02 8.05 -1.70
N LYS A 210 -22.38 7.31 -2.75
CA LYS A 210 -23.03 7.81 -3.95
C LYS A 210 -24.43 7.23 -4.05
N ILE A 211 -25.42 8.09 -4.26
CA ILE A 211 -26.81 7.67 -4.47
C ILE A 211 -27.01 7.30 -5.95
N LEU A 212 -27.29 6.02 -6.21
CA LEU A 212 -27.62 5.55 -7.56
C LEU A 212 -29.11 5.75 -7.86
N ASN A 213 -29.98 5.36 -6.93
CA ASN A 213 -31.43 5.49 -7.07
C ASN A 213 -32.07 6.02 -5.80
N GLY A 214 -33.26 6.64 -5.94
CA GLY A 214 -34.06 7.09 -4.82
C GLY A 214 -33.57 8.37 -4.17
N GLU A 215 -33.94 8.54 -2.93
CA GLU A 215 -33.61 9.69 -2.09
C GLU A 215 -33.46 9.28 -0.63
N ILE A 216 -32.68 10.03 0.13
CA ILE A 216 -32.49 9.86 1.58
C ILE A 216 -32.76 11.17 2.30
N LYS A 217 -33.41 11.11 3.46
CA LYS A 217 -33.70 12.25 4.33
C LYS A 217 -33.00 12.11 5.68
N LYS A 218 -32.62 13.26 6.24
CA LYS A 218 -32.10 13.30 7.62
C LYS A 218 -33.15 12.74 8.60
N GLY A 219 -32.71 11.86 9.50
CA GLY A 219 -33.56 11.21 10.50
C GLY A 219 -34.32 9.98 10.00
N GLU A 220 -34.18 9.63 8.73
CA GLU A 220 -34.81 8.43 8.15
C GLU A 220 -34.10 7.16 8.62
N LYS A 221 -34.86 6.07 8.81
CA LYS A 221 -34.29 4.78 9.19
C LYS A 221 -33.76 4.05 7.96
N VAL A 222 -32.47 3.76 7.96
CA VAL A 222 -31.74 3.12 6.86
C VAL A 222 -31.28 1.73 7.27
N LYS A 223 -31.08 0.88 6.27
CA LYS A 223 -30.54 -0.47 6.41
C LYS A 223 -29.31 -0.63 5.54
N PHE A 224 -28.26 -1.18 6.11
CA PHE A 224 -27.05 -1.62 5.40
C PHE A 224 -27.28 -3.07 4.96
N ILE A 225 -27.32 -3.32 3.64
CA ILE A 225 -27.83 -4.60 3.12
C ILE A 225 -26.87 -5.75 3.47
N ALA A 226 -25.56 -5.58 3.32
CA ALA A 226 -24.56 -6.63 3.54
C ALA A 226 -24.46 -7.05 5.02
N THR A 227 -24.58 -6.09 5.94
CA THR A 227 -24.51 -6.37 7.38
C THR A 227 -25.90 -6.65 8.01
N GLY A 228 -26.98 -6.30 7.30
CA GLY A 228 -28.36 -6.42 7.77
C GLY A 228 -28.72 -5.46 8.92
N LYS A 229 -27.82 -4.57 9.30
CA LYS A 229 -27.99 -3.63 10.42
C LYS A 229 -28.84 -2.43 10.02
N GLU A 230 -29.59 -1.90 10.98
CA GLU A 230 -30.48 -0.76 10.79
C GLU A 230 -30.09 0.38 11.72
N TYR A 231 -30.03 1.60 11.19
CA TYR A 231 -29.64 2.81 11.90
C TYR A 231 -30.51 3.99 11.48
N PHE A 232 -30.45 5.08 12.23
CA PHE A 232 -31.00 6.36 11.80
C PHE A 232 -29.93 7.16 11.06
N ALA A 233 -30.32 7.83 9.97
CA ALA A 233 -29.49 8.80 9.27
C ALA A 233 -29.47 10.12 10.08
N ASP A 234 -28.72 10.12 11.20
CA ASP A 234 -28.69 11.28 12.12
C ASP A 234 -28.26 12.55 11.41
N GLU A 235 -27.32 12.43 10.49
CA GLU A 235 -26.89 13.49 9.61
C GLU A 235 -26.54 12.93 8.23
N ILE A 236 -26.93 13.68 7.20
CA ILE A 236 -26.52 13.48 5.82
C ILE A 236 -26.05 14.82 5.24
N GLY A 237 -25.14 14.80 4.29
CA GLY A 237 -24.66 16.04 3.70
C GLY A 237 -23.65 15.84 2.59
N VAL A 238 -23.12 16.95 2.09
CA VAL A 238 -22.11 16.97 1.04
C VAL A 238 -20.75 17.32 1.59
N LEU A 239 -19.73 16.81 0.94
CA LEU A 239 -18.33 17.04 1.27
C LEU A 239 -17.84 18.26 0.47
N LYS A 240 -17.65 19.38 1.15
CA LYS A 240 -16.91 20.53 0.67
C LYS A 240 -15.61 20.64 1.48
N LEU A 241 -15.03 21.84 1.61
CA LEU A 241 -13.90 22.07 2.53
C LEU A 241 -14.27 21.67 3.97
N LYS A 242 -15.53 21.82 4.31
CA LYS A 242 -16.15 21.29 5.54
C LYS A 242 -17.40 20.52 5.14
N GLN A 243 -17.78 19.59 5.97
CA GLN A 243 -19.06 18.90 5.81
C GLN A 243 -20.22 19.89 5.89
N GLU A 244 -21.08 19.90 4.87
CA GLU A 244 -22.31 20.72 4.85
C GLU A 244 -23.53 19.82 4.99
N PRO A 245 -24.20 19.83 6.15
CA PRO A 245 -25.41 19.04 6.36
C PRO A 245 -26.54 19.43 5.41
N LYS A 246 -27.24 18.43 4.89
CA LYS A 246 -28.45 18.59 4.07
C LYS A 246 -29.65 17.93 4.74
N LYS A 247 -30.85 18.41 4.42
CA LYS A 247 -32.10 17.80 4.87
C LYS A 247 -32.48 16.58 4.02
N LYS A 248 -32.06 16.57 2.76
CA LYS A 248 -32.40 15.58 1.76
C LYS A 248 -31.30 15.50 0.71
N MET A 249 -31.04 14.29 0.22
CA MET A 249 -30.16 14.02 -0.92
C MET A 249 -30.84 13.03 -1.87
N SER A 250 -30.52 13.10 -3.16
CA SER A 250 -31.22 12.41 -4.23
C SER A 250 -30.24 11.70 -5.19
N ALA A 251 -30.76 10.83 -6.05
CA ALA A 251 -29.98 10.10 -7.04
C ALA A 251 -28.98 10.99 -7.79
N GLY A 252 -27.76 10.50 -7.96
CA GLY A 252 -26.62 11.15 -8.59
C GLY A 252 -25.76 11.99 -7.65
N GLU A 253 -26.21 12.29 -6.44
CA GLU A 253 -25.42 13.06 -5.47
C GLU A 253 -24.43 12.17 -4.73
N VAL A 254 -23.24 12.75 -4.47
CA VAL A 254 -22.19 12.17 -3.63
C VAL A 254 -22.18 12.91 -2.30
N GLY A 255 -22.04 12.18 -1.19
CA GLY A 255 -22.04 12.79 0.12
C GLY A 255 -21.66 11.84 1.25
N TYR A 256 -22.03 12.21 2.46
CA TYR A 256 -21.76 11.43 3.66
C TYR A 256 -23.01 11.18 4.50
N ILE A 257 -22.96 10.10 5.28
CA ILE A 257 -23.94 9.77 6.30
C ILE A 257 -23.25 9.50 7.63
N ILE A 258 -23.87 9.99 8.72
CA ILE A 258 -23.48 9.70 10.08
C ILE A 258 -24.68 9.07 10.76
N SER A 259 -24.45 7.91 11.36
CA SER A 259 -25.47 7.08 11.99
C SER A 259 -25.08 6.59 13.39
N GLY A 260 -24.07 7.22 14.00
CA GLY A 260 -23.58 6.88 15.35
C GLY A 260 -22.96 5.48 15.48
N ILE A 261 -22.56 4.87 14.36
CA ILE A 261 -21.96 3.53 14.32
C ILE A 261 -20.54 3.61 14.88
N LYS A 262 -20.18 2.70 15.77
CA LYS A 262 -18.86 2.68 16.44
C LYS A 262 -17.97 1.52 16.03
N GLU A 263 -18.52 0.45 15.46
CA GLU A 263 -17.79 -0.74 15.07
C GLU A 263 -17.60 -0.78 13.54
N ALA A 264 -16.34 -0.87 13.07
CA ALA A 264 -16.00 -0.92 11.64
C ALA A 264 -16.69 -2.09 10.92
N LYS A 265 -16.89 -3.20 11.61
CA LYS A 265 -17.52 -4.40 11.04
C LYS A 265 -18.98 -4.19 10.62
N GLU A 266 -19.63 -3.13 11.11
CA GLU A 266 -21.03 -2.82 10.82
C GLU A 266 -21.20 -1.94 9.57
N VAL A 267 -20.11 -1.32 9.08
CA VAL A 267 -20.09 -0.55 7.83
C VAL A 267 -19.02 -1.12 6.91
N LYS A 268 -19.45 -1.83 5.89
CA LYS A 268 -18.53 -2.34 4.88
C LYS A 268 -18.47 -1.39 3.69
N VAL A 269 -17.29 -1.09 3.21
CA VAL A 269 -17.13 -0.39 1.94
C VAL A 269 -17.62 -1.32 0.81
N GLY A 270 -18.36 -0.77 -0.14
CA GLY A 270 -19.08 -1.54 -1.16
C GLY A 270 -20.48 -1.99 -0.74
N ASP A 271 -20.89 -1.76 0.53
CA ASP A 271 -22.25 -2.08 0.96
C ASP A 271 -23.27 -1.09 0.36
N THR A 272 -24.50 -1.53 0.29
CA THR A 272 -25.65 -0.76 -0.18
C THR A 272 -26.49 -0.28 0.99
N ILE A 273 -26.69 1.03 1.05
CA ILE A 273 -27.65 1.65 1.96
C ILE A 273 -29.00 1.74 1.28
N THR A 274 -30.05 1.28 1.97
CA THR A 274 -31.46 1.43 1.57
C THR A 274 -32.31 1.93 2.73
N THR A 275 -33.54 2.39 2.45
CA THR A 275 -34.48 2.77 3.52
C THR A 275 -35.21 1.53 4.08
N VAL A 276 -35.55 1.55 5.35
CA VAL A 276 -36.31 0.46 5.98
C VAL A 276 -37.78 0.46 5.54
N GLU A 277 -38.35 1.63 5.30
CA GLU A 277 -39.76 1.78 4.88
C GLU A 277 -40.02 1.28 3.44
N ASN A 278 -39.06 1.53 2.53
CA ASN A 278 -39.16 1.11 1.13
C ASN A 278 -37.81 0.51 0.68
N PRO A 279 -37.50 -0.74 1.12
CA PRO A 279 -36.20 -1.32 0.87
C PRO A 279 -36.03 -1.72 -0.60
N ALA A 280 -34.82 -1.50 -1.13
CA ALA A 280 -34.40 -2.08 -2.40
C ALA A 280 -34.28 -3.60 -2.26
N THR A 281 -34.71 -4.33 -3.30
CA THR A 281 -34.63 -5.79 -3.35
C THR A 281 -33.21 -6.29 -3.61
N ASP A 282 -32.46 -5.53 -4.42
CA ASP A 282 -31.14 -5.91 -4.90
C ASP A 282 -30.08 -5.00 -4.31
N ALA A 283 -29.02 -5.61 -3.77
CA ALA A 283 -27.80 -4.88 -3.44
C ALA A 283 -27.11 -4.44 -4.74
N ILE A 284 -26.46 -3.29 -4.71
CA ILE A 284 -25.52 -2.90 -5.77
C ILE A 284 -24.40 -3.92 -5.75
N GLN A 285 -23.93 -4.34 -6.93
CA GLN A 285 -22.78 -5.23 -7.01
C GLN A 285 -21.62 -4.57 -6.29
N GLY A 286 -21.26 -5.13 -5.15
CA GLY A 286 -20.25 -4.57 -4.25
C GLY A 286 -18.83 -4.91 -4.70
N PHE A 287 -17.87 -4.35 -3.98
CA PHE A 287 -16.47 -4.68 -4.18
C PHE A 287 -16.15 -6.04 -3.58
N GLU A 288 -15.23 -6.77 -4.20
CA GLU A 288 -14.68 -7.97 -3.59
C GLU A 288 -13.94 -7.62 -2.28
N ASP A 289 -13.97 -8.56 -1.32
CA ASP A 289 -13.18 -8.39 -0.10
C ASP A 289 -11.68 -8.39 -0.48
N VAL A 290 -10.97 -7.40 0.02
CA VAL A 290 -9.52 -7.26 -0.22
C VAL A 290 -8.78 -8.38 0.46
N LYS A 291 -7.97 -9.09 -0.31
CA LYS A 291 -7.06 -10.11 0.23
C LYS A 291 -5.70 -9.49 0.45
N PRO A 292 -5.18 -9.53 1.69
CA PRO A 292 -3.83 -9.10 1.96
C PRO A 292 -2.82 -9.90 1.12
N MET A 293 -1.80 -9.21 0.62
CA MET A 293 -0.74 -9.81 -0.20
C MET A 293 0.54 -10.02 0.59
N VAL A 294 0.80 -9.14 1.57
CA VAL A 294 2.00 -9.13 2.41
C VAL A 294 1.60 -9.28 3.87
N PHE A 295 2.30 -10.12 4.60
CA PHE A 295 2.06 -10.38 6.02
C PHE A 295 3.31 -10.09 6.84
N ALA A 296 3.16 -9.38 7.95
CA ALA A 296 4.23 -9.16 8.92
C ALA A 296 3.66 -9.14 10.35
N GLY A 297 4.47 -9.55 11.31
CA GLY A 297 4.15 -9.36 12.72
C GLY A 297 4.47 -7.95 13.17
N ILE A 298 3.58 -7.31 13.92
CA ILE A 298 3.80 -6.02 14.59
C ILE A 298 3.79 -6.25 16.09
N TYR A 299 4.88 -5.87 16.74
CA TYR A 299 5.08 -6.05 18.19
C TYR A 299 5.44 -4.72 18.83
N PRO A 300 4.98 -4.42 20.06
CA PRO A 300 5.42 -3.25 20.79
C PRO A 300 6.89 -3.42 21.21
N VAL A 301 7.61 -2.32 21.33
CA VAL A 301 9.01 -2.34 21.85
C VAL A 301 9.02 -2.77 23.31
N ASP A 302 8.09 -2.25 24.11
CA ASP A 302 7.86 -2.68 25.48
C ASP A 302 6.66 -3.65 25.51
N THR A 303 6.84 -4.81 26.10
CA THR A 303 5.78 -5.83 26.20
C THR A 303 4.57 -5.37 27.00
N ASP A 304 4.74 -4.39 27.89
CA ASP A 304 3.65 -3.83 28.70
C ASP A 304 2.69 -2.98 27.86
N ASP A 305 3.14 -2.49 26.69
CA ASP A 305 2.34 -1.66 25.77
C ASP A 305 1.41 -2.47 24.84
N TYR A 306 1.30 -3.79 25.03
CA TYR A 306 0.47 -4.65 24.17
C TYR A 306 -1.00 -4.21 24.07
N GLU A 307 -1.62 -3.83 25.20
CA GLU A 307 -3.03 -3.38 25.20
C GLU A 307 -3.17 -2.02 24.51
N GLU A 308 -2.18 -1.15 24.59
CA GLU A 308 -2.17 0.13 23.89
C GLU A 308 -1.99 -0.07 22.37
N LEU A 309 -1.11 -0.98 21.96
CA LEU A 309 -0.97 -1.40 20.57
C LEU A 309 -2.29 -1.96 20.03
N ARG A 310 -2.97 -2.82 20.80
CA ARG A 310 -4.28 -3.38 20.41
C ARG A 310 -5.30 -2.28 20.15
N ASN A 311 -5.44 -1.32 21.07
CA ASN A 311 -6.36 -0.20 20.93
C ASN A 311 -6.01 0.67 19.70
N SER A 312 -4.73 0.84 19.42
CA SER A 312 -4.22 1.60 18.25
C SER A 312 -4.54 0.87 16.96
N MET A 313 -4.35 -0.46 16.91
CA MET A 313 -4.70 -1.29 15.75
C MET A 313 -6.21 -1.28 15.47
N GLU A 314 -7.05 -1.35 16.51
CA GLU A 314 -8.51 -1.24 16.38
C GLU A 314 -8.90 0.11 15.75
N LYS A 315 -8.32 1.22 16.21
CA LYS A 315 -8.58 2.56 15.66
C LYS A 315 -8.07 2.72 14.21
N LEU A 316 -6.90 2.15 13.90
CA LEU A 316 -6.38 2.16 12.54
C LEU A 316 -7.30 1.39 11.58
N GLN A 317 -7.77 0.21 11.97
CA GLN A 317 -8.68 -0.60 11.16
C GLN A 317 -10.01 0.10 10.88
N LEU A 318 -10.48 0.96 11.80
CA LEU A 318 -11.68 1.80 11.57
C LEU A 318 -11.49 2.79 10.40
N ASN A 319 -10.25 3.23 10.18
CA ASN A 319 -9.88 4.18 9.13
C ASN A 319 -9.30 3.49 7.88
N ASP A 320 -8.94 2.22 7.99
CA ASP A 320 -8.31 1.44 6.93
C ASP A 320 -8.88 0.04 6.90
N ALA A 321 -9.93 -0.15 6.11
CA ALA A 321 -10.64 -1.43 6.01
C ALA A 321 -9.82 -2.54 5.35
N SER A 322 -8.69 -2.20 4.71
CA SER A 322 -7.78 -3.16 4.07
C SER A 322 -6.81 -3.81 5.07
N LEU A 323 -6.58 -3.16 6.23
CA LEU A 323 -5.76 -3.70 7.30
C LEU A 323 -6.45 -4.86 8.00
N THR A 324 -5.86 -6.03 7.94
CA THR A 324 -6.28 -7.20 8.72
C THR A 324 -5.24 -7.52 9.78
N TYR A 325 -5.67 -7.94 10.97
CA TYR A 325 -4.74 -8.35 12.02
C TYR A 325 -5.36 -9.42 12.93
N GLU A 326 -4.50 -10.29 13.44
CA GLU A 326 -4.82 -11.36 14.38
C GLU A 326 -3.78 -11.36 15.51
N PRO A 327 -4.17 -11.71 16.76
CA PRO A 327 -3.21 -11.86 17.84
C PRO A 327 -2.14 -12.91 17.51
N GLU A 328 -0.88 -12.58 17.75
CA GLU A 328 0.26 -13.47 17.55
C GLU A 328 1.19 -13.40 18.75
N SER A 329 1.95 -14.46 18.96
CA SER A 329 3.00 -14.49 19.99
C SER A 329 4.32 -14.95 19.37
N SER A 330 5.39 -14.23 19.68
CA SER A 330 6.77 -14.58 19.31
C SER A 330 7.56 -14.94 20.55
N THR A 331 8.39 -15.98 20.45
CA THR A 331 9.30 -16.35 21.54
C THR A 331 10.35 -15.29 21.83
N ALA A 332 10.70 -14.47 20.83
CA ALA A 332 11.69 -13.42 20.92
C ALA A 332 11.09 -12.06 21.30
N LEU A 333 9.86 -11.74 20.86
CA LEU A 333 9.24 -10.41 20.95
C LEU A 333 8.02 -10.34 21.88
N GLY A 334 7.52 -11.48 22.39
CA GLY A 334 6.34 -11.54 23.23
C GLY A 334 5.03 -11.50 22.46
N PHE A 335 4.03 -10.78 22.98
CA PHE A 335 2.70 -10.67 22.36
C PHE A 335 2.66 -9.52 21.36
N GLY A 336 2.01 -9.74 20.22
CA GLY A 336 1.83 -8.77 19.16
C GLY A 336 0.68 -9.16 18.24
N PHE A 337 0.72 -8.69 17.00
CA PHE A 337 -0.30 -8.96 16.00
C PHE A 337 0.34 -9.40 14.69
N ARG A 338 -0.22 -10.44 14.08
CA ARG A 338 0.01 -10.80 12.68
C ARG A 338 -0.87 -9.93 11.82
N CYS A 339 -0.27 -9.07 11.02
CA CYS A 339 -0.96 -8.11 10.18
C CYS A 339 -0.86 -8.50 8.71
N GLY A 340 -1.95 -8.30 7.98
CA GLY A 340 -1.99 -8.42 6.53
C GLY A 340 -2.13 -7.05 5.88
N PHE A 341 -1.34 -6.81 4.85
CA PHE A 341 -1.20 -5.54 4.12
C PHE A 341 -1.41 -5.74 2.63
N LEU A 342 -1.80 -4.69 1.93
CA LEU A 342 -1.94 -4.70 0.47
C LEU A 342 -0.59 -4.83 -0.24
N GLY A 343 0.46 -4.21 0.31
CA GLY A 343 1.83 -4.25 -0.18
C GLY A 343 2.81 -3.66 0.83
N MET A 344 4.04 -3.43 0.39
CA MET A 344 5.12 -2.91 1.26
C MET A 344 4.89 -1.46 1.67
N LEU A 345 4.46 -0.61 0.73
CA LEU A 345 4.18 0.79 1.05
C LEU A 345 3.04 0.91 2.06
N HIS A 346 2.00 0.08 1.93
CA HIS A 346 0.91 0.03 2.91
C HIS A 346 1.43 -0.36 4.31
N MET A 347 2.31 -1.36 4.41
CA MET A 347 2.95 -1.76 5.68
C MET A 347 3.75 -0.60 6.31
N GLU A 348 4.56 0.09 5.52
CA GLU A 348 5.35 1.24 5.99
C GLU A 348 4.45 2.39 6.48
N ILE A 349 3.37 2.67 5.77
CA ILE A 349 2.39 3.70 6.15
C ILE A 349 1.71 3.35 7.47
N ILE A 350 1.28 2.11 7.65
CA ILE A 350 0.67 1.66 8.91
C ILE A 350 1.66 1.79 10.07
N GLN A 351 2.94 1.42 9.86
CA GLN A 351 3.97 1.58 10.87
C GLN A 351 4.20 3.05 11.24
N GLU A 352 4.34 3.94 10.26
CA GLU A 352 4.51 5.38 10.52
C GLU A 352 3.28 6.01 11.17
N ARG A 353 2.07 5.56 10.82
CA ARG A 353 0.84 6.02 11.47
C ARG A 353 0.76 5.58 12.94
N LEU A 354 1.18 4.34 13.27
CA LEU A 354 1.29 3.89 14.66
C LEU A 354 2.22 4.80 15.47
N GLU A 355 3.36 5.16 14.90
CA GLU A 355 4.33 6.03 15.55
C GLU A 355 3.82 7.47 15.70
N ARG A 356 3.27 8.07 14.63
CA ARG A 356 2.90 9.50 14.61
C ARG A 356 1.53 9.81 15.22
N GLU A 357 0.51 8.97 14.96
CA GLU A 357 -0.86 9.23 15.42
C GLU A 357 -1.12 8.68 16.82
N PHE A 358 -0.38 7.62 17.23
CA PHE A 358 -0.62 6.92 18.49
C PHE A 358 0.59 6.90 19.43
N ASP A 359 1.72 7.53 19.04
CA ASP A 359 2.99 7.55 19.80
C ASP A 359 3.48 6.11 20.14
N MET A 360 3.20 5.17 19.26
CA MET A 360 3.45 3.74 19.45
C MET A 360 4.64 3.29 18.59
N THR A 361 5.80 3.13 19.20
CA THR A 361 6.97 2.56 18.54
C THR A 361 6.86 1.05 18.47
N VAL A 362 6.95 0.49 17.25
CA VAL A 362 6.75 -0.94 17.01
C VAL A 362 7.94 -1.61 16.33
N ILE A 363 8.06 -2.92 16.54
CA ILE A 363 8.98 -3.80 15.82
C ILE A 363 8.17 -4.56 14.79
N THR A 364 8.59 -4.45 13.52
CA THR A 364 7.99 -5.20 12.42
C THR A 364 8.89 -6.39 12.08
N THR A 365 8.30 -7.58 11.95
CA THR A 365 9.04 -8.78 11.51
C THR A 365 9.31 -8.73 10.01
N VAL A 366 10.14 -9.66 9.52
CA VAL A 366 10.37 -9.83 8.08
C VAL A 366 9.05 -10.07 7.36
N PRO A 367 8.67 -9.25 6.37
CA PRO A 367 7.44 -9.43 5.63
C PRO A 367 7.49 -10.73 4.81
N ASN A 368 6.36 -11.40 4.72
CA ASN A 368 6.17 -12.61 3.96
C ASN A 368 4.91 -12.50 3.12
N VAL A 369 4.85 -13.26 2.03
CA VAL A 369 3.63 -13.42 1.24
C VAL A 369 2.82 -14.60 1.78
N SER A 370 1.57 -14.75 1.33
CA SER A 370 0.76 -15.91 1.66
C SER A 370 1.20 -17.11 0.80
N TYR A 371 1.51 -18.24 1.43
CA TYR A 371 1.85 -19.48 0.75
C TYR A 371 0.77 -20.54 1.02
N PHE A 372 0.71 -21.56 0.19
CA PHE A 372 -0.06 -22.76 0.46
C PHE A 372 0.87 -23.97 0.62
N ALA A 373 0.83 -24.60 1.79
CA ALA A 373 1.52 -25.85 2.04
C ALA A 373 0.57 -27.03 1.85
N TYR A 374 1.01 -28.04 1.12
CA TYR A 374 0.27 -29.28 0.93
C TYR A 374 0.95 -30.38 1.72
N THR A 375 0.17 -31.08 2.54
CA THR A 375 0.68 -32.19 3.33
C THR A 375 0.64 -33.50 2.53
N THR A 376 1.44 -34.49 2.95
CA THR A 376 1.42 -35.85 2.39
C THR A 376 0.06 -36.54 2.52
N LYS A 377 -0.85 -36.01 3.33
CA LYS A 377 -2.25 -36.46 3.47
C LYS A 377 -3.22 -35.74 2.53
N GLY A 378 -2.74 -34.77 1.74
CA GLY A 378 -3.55 -33.99 0.80
C GLY A 378 -4.27 -32.78 1.45
N GLU A 379 -3.91 -32.40 2.67
CA GLU A 379 -4.46 -31.21 3.32
C GLU A 379 -3.78 -29.96 2.77
N LYS A 380 -4.57 -28.92 2.45
CA LYS A 380 -4.09 -27.60 2.01
C LYS A 380 -4.11 -26.63 3.20
N LEU A 381 -2.97 -26.11 3.58
CA LEU A 381 -2.79 -25.17 4.69
C LEU A 381 -2.33 -23.81 4.16
N ALA A 382 -2.99 -22.72 4.57
CA ALA A 382 -2.51 -21.39 4.30
C ALA A 382 -1.41 -21.03 5.30
N ILE A 383 -0.27 -20.56 4.80
CA ILE A 383 0.91 -20.22 5.60
C ILE A 383 1.16 -18.72 5.45
N HIS A 384 0.93 -17.98 6.51
CA HIS A 384 1.20 -16.54 6.59
C HIS A 384 2.44 -16.24 7.44
N ASN A 385 2.83 -17.16 8.32
CA ASN A 385 4.03 -17.09 9.13
C ASN A 385 4.97 -18.27 8.77
N PRO A 386 6.25 -18.04 8.51
CA PRO A 386 7.21 -19.12 8.27
C PRO A 386 7.25 -20.18 9.38
N SER A 387 6.90 -19.80 10.62
CA SER A 387 6.84 -20.74 11.75
C SER A 387 5.73 -21.78 11.66
N ASP A 388 4.68 -21.51 10.87
CA ASP A 388 3.52 -22.39 10.68
C ASP A 388 3.77 -23.46 9.60
N LEU A 389 4.93 -23.38 8.92
CA LEU A 389 5.27 -24.38 7.90
C LEU A 389 5.40 -25.77 8.56
N PRO A 390 4.66 -26.78 8.08
CA PRO A 390 4.76 -28.15 8.58
C PRO A 390 6.19 -28.72 8.44
N ASP A 391 6.54 -29.64 9.35
CA ASP A 391 7.81 -30.34 9.27
C ASP A 391 7.97 -31.08 7.92
N GLY A 392 9.19 -31.14 7.43
CA GLY A 392 9.50 -31.74 6.13
C GLY A 392 9.09 -33.21 5.96
N SER A 393 8.78 -33.92 7.06
CA SER A 393 8.24 -35.29 7.03
C SER A 393 6.76 -35.38 6.66
N ILE A 394 6.02 -34.26 6.87
CA ILE A 394 4.57 -34.15 6.61
C ILE A 394 4.33 -33.32 5.35
N LEU A 395 5.25 -32.44 5.02
CA LEU A 395 5.18 -31.53 3.87
C LEU A 395 5.44 -32.28 2.56
N ASP A 396 4.50 -32.17 1.60
CA ASP A 396 4.68 -32.68 0.23
C ASP A 396 5.31 -31.58 -0.65
N TYR A 397 4.60 -30.45 -0.81
CA TYR A 397 5.10 -29.29 -1.55
C TYR A 397 4.49 -27.98 -1.05
N VAL A 398 5.06 -26.87 -1.51
CA VAL A 398 4.56 -25.52 -1.23
C VAL A 398 4.26 -24.82 -2.55
N GLU A 399 3.17 -24.06 -2.58
CA GLU A 399 2.83 -23.13 -3.65
C GLU A 399 3.06 -21.70 -3.19
N GLU A 400 3.66 -20.90 -4.06
CA GLU A 400 3.87 -19.47 -3.88
C GLU A 400 3.04 -18.65 -4.87
N PRO A 401 2.59 -17.43 -4.48
CA PRO A 401 1.82 -16.54 -5.34
C PRO A 401 2.72 -15.96 -6.45
N TYR A 402 2.23 -16.00 -7.67
CA TYR A 402 2.82 -15.36 -8.84
C TYR A 402 2.08 -14.09 -9.20
N ILE A 403 2.78 -13.17 -9.82
CA ILE A 403 2.27 -11.92 -10.34
C ILE A 403 2.64 -11.77 -11.82
N ARG A 404 1.85 -10.96 -12.51
CA ARG A 404 2.22 -10.38 -13.81
C ARG A 404 2.73 -8.98 -13.56
N ALA A 405 4.04 -8.81 -13.70
CA ALA A 405 4.75 -7.54 -13.57
C ALA A 405 4.80 -6.83 -14.92
N GLN A 406 4.41 -5.56 -14.96
CA GLN A 406 4.53 -4.67 -16.12
C GLN A 406 5.56 -3.60 -15.81
N ILE A 407 6.58 -3.50 -16.65
CA ILE A 407 7.68 -2.54 -16.49
C ILE A 407 7.78 -1.71 -17.76
N ILE A 408 7.59 -0.40 -17.66
CA ILE A 408 7.82 0.53 -18.77
C ILE A 408 9.12 1.25 -18.52
N THR A 409 10.02 1.23 -19.51
CA THR A 409 11.34 1.81 -19.40
C THR A 409 11.85 2.35 -20.74
N LYS A 410 12.99 3.05 -20.74
CA LYS A 410 13.70 3.39 -21.97
C LYS A 410 14.44 2.17 -22.52
N SER A 411 14.57 2.10 -23.85
CA SER A 411 15.24 0.99 -24.57
C SER A 411 16.65 0.69 -24.05
N ASP A 412 17.39 1.71 -23.61
CA ASP A 412 18.76 1.60 -23.09
C ASP A 412 18.86 0.73 -21.82
N PHE A 413 17.78 0.64 -21.03
CA PHE A 413 17.77 -0.09 -19.77
C PHE A 413 17.15 -1.49 -19.85
N VAL A 414 16.63 -1.89 -21.01
CA VAL A 414 15.96 -3.19 -21.19
C VAL A 414 16.86 -4.34 -20.74
N GLY A 415 18.13 -4.37 -21.17
CA GLY A 415 19.06 -5.45 -20.83
C GLY A 415 19.33 -5.58 -19.34
N THR A 416 19.52 -4.46 -18.63
CA THR A 416 19.77 -4.45 -17.18
C THR A 416 18.53 -4.87 -16.38
N ILE A 417 17.35 -4.43 -16.82
CA ILE A 417 16.07 -4.80 -16.21
C ILE A 417 15.76 -6.27 -16.44
N MET A 418 15.98 -6.79 -17.65
CA MET A 418 15.83 -8.22 -17.93
C MET A 418 16.71 -9.06 -17.03
N THR A 419 17.98 -8.67 -16.84
CA THR A 419 18.89 -9.36 -15.91
C THR A 419 18.34 -9.37 -14.50
N LEU A 420 17.90 -8.20 -13.99
CA LEU A 420 17.30 -8.09 -12.65
C LEU A 420 16.07 -9.01 -12.48
N CYS A 421 15.16 -9.01 -13.46
CA CYS A 421 13.95 -9.85 -13.38
C CYS A 421 14.28 -11.35 -13.44
N ILE A 422 15.23 -11.75 -14.28
CA ILE A 422 15.66 -13.17 -14.38
C ILE A 422 16.35 -13.63 -13.08
N GLU A 423 17.19 -12.79 -12.47
CA GLU A 423 17.78 -13.07 -11.15
C GLU A 423 16.71 -13.23 -10.05
N ARG A 424 15.53 -12.62 -10.23
CA ARG A 424 14.35 -12.76 -9.37
C ARG A 424 13.36 -13.82 -9.86
N ARG A 425 13.82 -14.81 -10.58
CA ARG A 425 13.02 -15.92 -11.12
C ARG A 425 11.88 -15.49 -12.05
N GLY A 426 11.98 -14.28 -12.63
CA GLY A 426 11.00 -13.76 -13.58
C GLY A 426 11.13 -14.40 -14.94
N GLU A 427 9.99 -14.72 -15.55
CA GLU A 427 9.88 -15.21 -16.92
C GLU A 427 9.33 -14.11 -17.82
N LEU A 428 10.09 -13.68 -18.83
CA LEU A 428 9.62 -12.72 -19.82
C LEU A 428 8.49 -13.35 -20.65
N LYS A 429 7.33 -12.71 -20.66
CA LYS A 429 6.17 -13.16 -21.47
C LYS A 429 5.98 -12.30 -22.71
N ASN A 430 6.19 -11.00 -22.60
CA ASN A 430 6.01 -10.09 -23.72
C ASN A 430 6.95 -8.89 -23.64
N GLN A 431 7.31 -8.34 -24.79
CA GLN A 431 8.07 -7.11 -24.95
C GLN A 431 7.42 -6.31 -26.08
N VAL A 432 6.95 -5.11 -25.79
CA VAL A 432 6.29 -4.22 -26.73
C VAL A 432 7.03 -2.88 -26.75
N TYR A 433 7.35 -2.41 -27.94
CA TYR A 433 7.87 -1.05 -28.14
C TYR A 433 6.67 -0.11 -28.24
N LEU A 434 6.49 0.72 -27.20
CA LEU A 434 5.44 1.75 -27.17
C LEU A 434 5.84 2.93 -28.08
N THR A 435 7.14 3.24 -28.11
CA THR A 435 7.74 4.22 -29.01
C THR A 435 9.14 3.73 -29.39
N THR A 436 9.88 4.51 -30.19
CA THR A 436 11.26 4.17 -30.60
C THR A 436 12.22 4.02 -29.43
N ASP A 437 11.99 4.73 -28.32
CA ASP A 437 12.86 4.76 -27.14
C ASP A 437 12.21 4.19 -25.88
N ARG A 438 10.91 3.82 -25.90
CA ARG A 438 10.17 3.25 -24.76
C ARG A 438 9.68 1.85 -25.03
N VAL A 439 9.90 0.99 -24.04
CA VAL A 439 9.57 -0.44 -24.10
C VAL A 439 8.77 -0.84 -22.87
N GLU A 440 7.72 -1.58 -23.08
CA GLU A 440 6.99 -2.30 -22.05
C GLU A 440 7.49 -3.75 -21.99
N LEU A 441 7.85 -4.20 -20.80
CA LEU A 441 8.25 -5.57 -20.50
C LEU A 441 7.21 -6.21 -19.58
N SER A 442 6.66 -7.33 -19.98
CA SER A 442 5.73 -8.13 -19.17
C SER A 442 6.42 -9.39 -18.67
N PHE A 443 6.53 -9.54 -17.36
CA PHE A 443 7.10 -10.70 -16.70
C PHE A 443 6.06 -11.42 -15.85
N GLU A 444 6.16 -12.74 -15.76
CA GLU A 444 5.56 -13.50 -14.67
C GLU A 444 6.63 -13.86 -13.66
N MET A 445 6.41 -13.51 -12.40
CA MET A 445 7.42 -13.72 -11.36
C MET A 445 6.77 -13.95 -9.98
N PRO A 446 7.48 -14.60 -9.06
CA PRO A 446 6.96 -14.81 -7.71
C PRO A 446 6.83 -13.50 -6.95
N LEU A 447 5.69 -13.30 -6.27
CA LEU A 447 5.45 -12.10 -5.46
C LEU A 447 6.50 -11.93 -4.36
N GLY A 448 6.96 -13.03 -3.75
CA GLY A 448 7.98 -12.99 -2.69
C GLY A 448 9.32 -12.39 -3.13
N GLU A 449 9.63 -12.41 -4.43
CA GLU A 449 10.88 -11.84 -4.97
C GLU A 449 10.84 -10.32 -5.16
N ILE A 450 9.64 -9.71 -5.13
CA ILE A 450 9.48 -8.27 -5.28
C ILE A 450 9.27 -7.53 -3.96
N VAL A 451 8.87 -8.26 -2.90
CA VAL A 451 8.47 -7.66 -1.62
C VAL A 451 9.62 -6.93 -0.92
N PHE A 452 10.88 -7.32 -1.10
CA PHE A 452 11.98 -6.74 -0.33
C PHE A 452 12.61 -5.50 -0.98
N ASP A 453 13.41 -5.67 -2.01
CA ASP A 453 14.29 -4.63 -2.54
C ASP A 453 14.16 -4.45 -4.06
N PHE A 454 13.20 -5.12 -4.67
CA PHE A 454 13.06 -5.13 -6.14
C PHE A 454 12.81 -3.74 -6.71
N TYR A 455 11.91 -2.97 -6.11
CA TYR A 455 11.56 -1.63 -6.59
C TYR A 455 12.76 -0.66 -6.53
N ASP A 456 13.49 -0.69 -5.42
CA ASP A 456 14.68 0.17 -5.25
C ASP A 456 15.78 -0.21 -6.24
N LYS A 457 15.99 -1.51 -6.47
CA LYS A 457 16.92 -1.99 -7.49
C LYS A 457 16.49 -1.62 -8.90
N LEU A 458 15.20 -1.80 -9.20
CA LEU A 458 14.63 -1.41 -10.50
C LEU A 458 14.86 0.07 -10.77
N LYS A 459 14.59 0.92 -9.78
CA LYS A 459 14.82 2.37 -9.85
C LYS A 459 16.31 2.69 -10.04
N THR A 460 17.18 1.98 -9.34
CA THR A 460 18.64 2.18 -9.44
C THR A 460 19.18 1.78 -10.81
N VAL A 461 18.87 0.57 -11.30
CA VAL A 461 19.40 0.07 -12.58
C VAL A 461 18.85 0.83 -13.79
N SER A 462 17.65 1.41 -13.65
CA SER A 462 17.01 2.23 -14.68
C SER A 462 17.29 3.73 -14.53
N ARG A 463 18.05 4.14 -13.53
CA ARG A 463 18.27 5.56 -13.18
C ARG A 463 16.98 6.35 -12.98
N GLY A 464 15.95 5.70 -12.47
CA GLY A 464 14.62 6.28 -12.26
C GLY A 464 13.72 6.33 -13.51
N TYR A 465 14.15 5.75 -14.65
CA TYR A 465 13.35 5.76 -15.89
C TYR A 465 12.40 4.55 -16.01
N ALA A 466 12.43 3.59 -15.08
CA ALA A 466 11.49 2.49 -15.09
C ALA A 466 10.31 2.78 -14.16
N SER A 467 9.11 2.58 -14.66
CA SER A 467 7.90 2.45 -13.87
C SER A 467 7.50 0.97 -13.75
N PHE A 468 6.88 0.62 -12.66
CA PHE A 468 6.53 -0.74 -12.29
C PHE A 468 5.10 -0.81 -11.79
N ASP A 469 4.37 -1.81 -12.27
CA ASP A 469 3.06 -2.19 -11.77
C ASP A 469 2.90 -3.70 -11.83
N TYR A 470 1.98 -4.27 -11.07
CA TYR A 470 1.76 -5.71 -11.08
C TYR A 470 0.31 -6.10 -10.78
N GLN A 471 -0.08 -7.26 -11.27
CA GLN A 471 -1.36 -7.88 -11.01
C GLN A 471 -1.16 -9.29 -10.45
N PRO A 472 -1.95 -9.71 -9.45
CA PRO A 472 -1.93 -11.09 -8.96
C PRO A 472 -2.31 -12.06 -10.09
N LEU A 473 -1.64 -13.20 -10.10
CA LEU A 473 -1.96 -14.35 -10.95
C LEU A 473 -2.42 -15.54 -10.11
N ASP A 474 -1.86 -16.69 -10.39
CA ASP A 474 -2.10 -17.97 -9.76
C ASP A 474 -1.05 -18.30 -8.69
N TYR A 475 -1.26 -19.41 -7.99
CA TYR A 475 -0.28 -20.02 -7.13
C TYR A 475 0.43 -21.15 -7.87
N ARG A 476 1.76 -21.20 -7.77
CA ARG A 476 2.59 -22.21 -8.46
C ARG A 476 3.48 -22.94 -7.48
N ARG A 477 3.66 -24.24 -7.74
CA ARG A 477 4.57 -25.09 -6.95
C ARG A 477 5.99 -24.56 -7.02
N SER A 478 6.65 -24.45 -5.86
CA SER A 478 8.01 -23.94 -5.74
C SER A 478 8.83 -24.69 -4.71
N ASN A 479 10.16 -24.71 -4.92
CA ASN A 479 11.12 -25.34 -4.03
C ASN A 479 11.55 -24.38 -2.92
N LEU A 480 10.62 -24.09 -2.00
CA LEU A 480 10.86 -23.21 -0.87
C LEU A 480 11.46 -23.95 0.31
N ALA A 481 12.20 -23.22 1.13
CA ALA A 481 12.73 -23.68 2.41
C ALA A 481 12.53 -22.61 3.48
N LYS A 482 12.26 -23.04 4.70
CA LYS A 482 12.27 -22.16 5.86
C LYS A 482 13.72 -21.88 6.24
N LEU A 483 14.08 -20.60 6.20
CA LEU A 483 15.36 -20.08 6.68
C LEU A 483 15.18 -19.54 8.09
N ASP A 484 15.88 -20.13 9.04
CA ASP A 484 15.88 -19.71 10.44
C ASP A 484 17.18 -18.96 10.77
N ILE A 485 17.07 -17.90 11.57
CA ILE A 485 18.22 -17.18 12.13
C ILE A 485 18.39 -17.57 13.60
N LEU A 486 19.60 -18.00 13.95
CA LEU A 486 19.95 -18.45 15.28
C LEU A 486 20.97 -17.50 15.92
N LEU A 487 20.71 -17.05 17.13
CA LEU A 487 21.65 -16.29 17.95
C LEU A 487 22.13 -17.17 19.12
N ASN A 488 23.41 -17.50 19.13
CA ASN A 488 24.01 -18.44 20.09
C ASN A 488 23.38 -19.84 20.13
N GLY A 489 22.63 -20.21 19.10
CA GLY A 489 21.90 -21.46 18.99
C GLY A 489 20.40 -21.34 19.24
N ASP A 490 19.94 -20.21 19.77
CA ASP A 490 18.52 -19.93 20.00
C ASP A 490 17.90 -19.31 18.75
N GLN A 491 16.77 -19.84 18.30
CA GLN A 491 16.06 -19.36 17.12
C GLN A 491 15.38 -18.01 17.40
N VAL A 492 15.50 -17.10 16.46
CA VAL A 492 14.78 -15.81 16.42
C VAL A 492 13.70 -15.92 15.37
N ASP A 493 12.50 -16.29 15.79
CA ASP A 493 11.34 -16.54 14.92
C ASP A 493 10.94 -15.30 14.09
N ALA A 494 11.07 -14.11 14.67
CA ALA A 494 10.80 -12.84 13.99
C ALA A 494 11.70 -12.56 12.75
N LEU A 495 12.83 -13.25 12.63
CA LEU A 495 13.77 -13.16 11.50
C LEU A 495 13.69 -14.37 10.56
N SER A 496 12.77 -15.30 10.79
CA SER A 496 12.56 -16.45 9.91
C SER A 496 11.86 -16.03 8.62
N ALA A 497 12.24 -16.66 7.49
CA ALA A 497 11.65 -16.37 6.18
C ALA A 497 11.47 -17.64 5.35
N LEU A 498 10.46 -17.65 4.46
CA LEU A 498 10.32 -18.68 3.42
C LEU A 498 11.00 -18.19 2.15
N ILE A 499 11.99 -18.92 1.67
CA ILE A 499 12.85 -18.49 0.56
C ILE A 499 13.09 -19.65 -0.38
N HIS A 500 13.25 -19.36 -1.68
CA HIS A 500 13.67 -20.37 -2.65
C HIS A 500 15.04 -20.93 -2.26
N ARG A 501 15.20 -22.28 -2.34
CA ARG A 501 16.41 -22.97 -1.86
C ARG A 501 17.67 -22.48 -2.51
N ASP A 502 17.62 -22.11 -3.79
CA ASP A 502 18.79 -21.64 -4.54
C ASP A 502 19.30 -20.29 -4.04
N HIS A 503 18.41 -19.43 -3.49
CA HIS A 503 18.76 -18.11 -2.97
C HIS A 503 18.99 -18.09 -1.45
N ALA A 504 18.68 -19.19 -0.75
CA ALA A 504 18.71 -19.26 0.70
C ALA A 504 20.10 -19.01 1.32
N TYR A 505 21.18 -19.46 0.66
CA TYR A 505 22.55 -19.23 1.15
C TYR A 505 22.92 -17.75 1.11
N ASP A 506 22.72 -17.11 -0.04
CA ASP A 506 23.11 -15.70 -0.24
C ASP A 506 22.30 -14.76 0.65
N PHE A 507 21.00 -15.00 0.74
CA PHE A 507 20.12 -14.25 1.63
C PHE A 507 20.48 -14.44 3.10
N GLY A 508 20.68 -15.69 3.55
CA GLY A 508 21.06 -15.99 4.93
C GLY A 508 22.43 -15.41 5.32
N LYS A 509 23.38 -15.38 4.37
CA LYS A 509 24.69 -14.76 4.56
C LYS A 509 24.58 -13.24 4.70
N LYS A 510 23.79 -12.57 3.84
CA LYS A 510 23.55 -11.12 3.91
C LYS A 510 22.94 -10.72 5.26
N ILE A 511 21.91 -11.44 5.72
CA ILE A 511 21.31 -11.21 7.05
C ILE A 511 22.34 -11.37 8.15
N CYS A 512 23.12 -12.46 8.16
CA CYS A 512 24.13 -12.70 9.19
C CYS A 512 25.19 -11.57 9.23
N VAL A 513 25.64 -11.07 8.08
CA VAL A 513 26.60 -9.96 7.98
C VAL A 513 25.97 -8.67 8.53
N LYS A 514 24.75 -8.33 8.12
CA LYS A 514 24.05 -7.12 8.56
C LYS A 514 23.79 -7.14 10.09
N LEU A 515 23.32 -8.26 10.61
CA LEU A 515 23.13 -8.44 12.06
C LEU A 515 24.45 -8.32 12.84
N ARG A 516 25.57 -8.83 12.29
CA ARG A 516 26.89 -8.65 12.92
C ARG A 516 27.30 -7.18 13.05
N GLU A 517 26.92 -6.34 12.11
CA GLU A 517 27.21 -4.91 12.11
C GLU A 517 26.37 -4.15 13.14
N LEU A 518 25.11 -4.57 13.30
CA LEU A 518 24.10 -3.86 14.11
C LEU A 518 24.05 -4.33 15.56
N ILE A 519 24.29 -5.62 15.81
CA ILE A 519 24.27 -6.14 17.19
C ILE A 519 25.48 -5.63 17.96
N PRO A 520 25.31 -4.90 19.08
CA PRO A 520 26.41 -4.37 19.85
C PRO A 520 27.24 -5.48 20.49
N ARG A 521 28.56 -5.24 20.60
CA ARG A 521 29.47 -6.17 21.29
C ARG A 521 29.09 -6.31 22.74
N GLN A 522 28.93 -7.55 23.20
CA GLN A 522 28.65 -7.87 24.60
C GLN A 522 29.89 -8.49 25.28
N GLN A 523 29.73 -8.91 26.55
CA GLN A 523 30.81 -9.54 27.33
C GLN A 523 31.20 -10.95 26.85
N PHE A 524 30.40 -11.53 25.90
CA PHE A 524 30.63 -12.85 25.31
C PHE A 524 30.50 -12.75 23.80
N ASP A 525 31.04 -13.76 23.10
CA ASP A 525 30.92 -13.84 21.64
C ASP A 525 29.48 -14.26 21.27
N ILE A 526 28.88 -13.54 20.33
CA ILE A 526 27.55 -13.86 19.81
C ILE A 526 27.73 -14.55 18.45
N ALA A 527 27.31 -15.80 18.36
CA ALA A 527 27.26 -16.52 17.09
C ALA A 527 25.93 -16.24 16.40
N ILE A 528 25.98 -15.67 15.20
CA ILE A 528 24.85 -15.44 14.32
C ILE A 528 24.90 -16.51 13.24
N GLN A 529 23.84 -17.29 13.07
CA GLN A 529 23.82 -18.41 12.15
C GLN A 529 22.52 -18.39 11.37
N SER A 530 22.59 -18.69 10.07
CA SER A 530 21.41 -19.02 9.28
C SER A 530 21.35 -20.53 9.05
N ALA A 531 20.16 -21.11 9.15
CA ALA A 531 19.95 -22.54 9.05
C ALA A 531 18.70 -22.90 8.25
N ILE A 532 18.73 -24.06 7.58
CA ILE A 532 17.56 -24.70 6.98
C ILE A 532 17.36 -26.02 7.72
N GLY A 533 16.31 -26.11 8.53
CA GLY A 533 16.12 -27.20 9.47
C GLY A 533 17.31 -27.31 10.43
N SER A 534 17.94 -28.48 10.50
CA SER A 534 19.12 -28.71 11.35
C SER A 534 20.46 -28.27 10.72
N LYS A 535 20.46 -27.92 9.41
CA LYS A 535 21.71 -27.61 8.67
C LYS A 535 21.99 -26.09 8.72
N ILE A 536 23.11 -25.74 9.38
CA ILE A 536 23.64 -24.37 9.34
C ILE A 536 24.27 -24.15 7.96
N ILE A 537 23.82 -23.09 7.27
CA ILE A 537 24.29 -22.70 5.93
C ILE A 537 25.26 -21.51 5.95
N SER A 538 25.11 -20.59 6.92
CA SER A 538 26.01 -19.45 7.08
C SER A 538 26.25 -19.16 8.55
N ARG A 539 27.40 -18.54 8.88
CA ARG A 539 27.75 -18.18 10.24
C ARG A 539 28.63 -16.93 10.26
N GLU A 540 28.25 -15.98 11.13
CA GLU A 540 29.03 -14.80 11.50
C GLU A 540 29.19 -14.74 13.02
N THR A 541 30.12 -13.91 13.52
CA THR A 541 30.35 -13.81 14.96
C THR A 541 30.63 -12.36 15.36
N VAL A 542 29.84 -11.84 16.30
CA VAL A 542 30.14 -10.59 17.00
C VAL A 542 31.12 -10.90 18.14
N LYS A 543 32.34 -10.39 18.04
CA LYS A 543 33.39 -10.66 19.04
C LYS A 543 33.08 -9.95 20.37
N ALA A 544 33.29 -10.63 21.48
CA ALA A 544 33.12 -10.08 22.81
C ALA A 544 33.99 -8.86 23.04
N LEU A 545 33.52 -7.96 23.91
CA LEU A 545 34.36 -6.91 24.48
C LEU A 545 35.56 -7.55 25.22
N ARG A 546 36.76 -7.16 24.84
CA ARG A 546 37.99 -7.63 25.49
C ARG A 546 38.46 -6.61 26.53
N LYS A 547 38.44 -7.00 27.80
CA LYS A 547 39.22 -6.32 28.81
C LYS A 547 40.62 -6.93 28.80
N ASP A 548 41.66 -6.14 28.65
CA ASP A 548 43.03 -6.62 28.75
C ASP A 548 43.34 -6.98 30.21
N VAL A 549 43.10 -8.28 30.54
CA VAL A 549 43.36 -8.82 31.89
C VAL A 549 44.85 -9.01 32.16
N THR A 550 45.69 -8.87 31.12
CA THR A 550 47.13 -9.06 31.20
C THR A 550 47.90 -7.74 31.26
N ALA A 551 47.25 -6.58 31.10
CA ALA A 551 47.88 -5.26 31.11
C ALA A 551 48.66 -4.95 32.37
N LYS A 552 48.25 -5.51 33.51
CA LYS A 552 48.95 -5.34 34.81
C LYS A 552 49.98 -6.42 35.14
N CYS A 553 50.25 -7.34 34.20
CA CYS A 553 51.26 -8.37 34.37
C CYS A 553 52.61 -7.86 33.87
N TYR A 554 53.40 -7.22 34.75
CA TYR A 554 54.77 -6.83 34.49
C TYR A 554 55.67 -8.06 34.57
N GLY A 555 56.55 -8.22 33.57
CA GLY A 555 57.54 -9.31 33.53
C GLY A 555 57.03 -10.62 32.92
N GLY A 556 57.93 -11.54 32.60
CA GLY A 556 57.75 -12.74 31.77
C GLY A 556 56.96 -13.90 32.40
N ASP A 557 56.06 -13.69 33.35
CA ASP A 557 55.28 -14.77 33.98
C ASP A 557 54.17 -15.27 33.01
N ILE A 558 54.56 -16.14 32.12
CA ILE A 558 53.73 -16.80 31.11
C ILE A 558 52.62 -17.60 31.78
N THR A 559 52.89 -18.25 32.91
CA THR A 559 51.92 -19.08 33.64
C THR A 559 50.78 -18.29 34.20
N ARG A 560 51.06 -17.12 34.79
CA ARG A 560 50.04 -16.18 35.32
C ARG A 560 49.18 -15.58 34.20
N LYS A 561 49.81 -15.18 33.08
CA LYS A 561 49.08 -14.69 31.89
C LYS A 561 48.14 -15.75 31.37
N ARG A 562 48.55 -16.99 31.25
CA ARG A 562 47.76 -18.11 30.80
C ARG A 562 46.59 -18.40 31.74
N LYS A 563 46.81 -18.44 33.06
CA LYS A 563 45.73 -18.63 34.04
C LYS A 563 44.68 -17.50 34.00
N LEU A 564 45.08 -16.25 33.81
CA LEU A 564 44.16 -15.11 33.70
C LEU A 564 43.33 -15.19 32.43
N LEU A 565 43.92 -15.55 31.28
CA LEU A 565 43.22 -15.74 30.05
C LEU A 565 42.24 -16.95 30.09
N GLU A 566 42.65 -18.06 30.76
CA GLU A 566 41.75 -19.21 30.97
C GLU A 566 40.57 -18.87 31.88
N LYS A 567 40.81 -18.07 32.97
CA LYS A 567 39.74 -17.59 33.84
C LYS A 567 38.77 -16.67 33.10
N GLN A 568 39.29 -15.78 32.25
CA GLN A 568 38.46 -14.92 31.38
C GLN A 568 37.63 -15.77 30.40
N LYS A 569 38.23 -16.77 29.77
CA LYS A 569 37.54 -17.68 28.86
C LYS A 569 36.42 -18.45 29.56
N LYS A 570 36.69 -18.97 30.78
CA LYS A 570 35.66 -19.66 31.59
C LYS A 570 34.53 -18.71 32.00
N GLY A 571 34.86 -17.47 32.40
CA GLY A 571 33.88 -16.43 32.74
C GLY A 571 32.96 -16.08 31.56
N LYS A 572 33.54 -15.87 30.37
CA LYS A 572 32.78 -15.62 29.13
C LYS A 572 31.86 -16.79 28.76
N LYS A 573 32.36 -18.04 28.91
CA LYS A 573 31.52 -19.25 28.64
C LYS A 573 30.35 -19.35 29.63
N ARG A 574 30.53 -18.91 30.90
CA ARG A 574 29.45 -18.89 31.89
C ARG A 574 28.43 -17.79 31.58
N MET A 575 28.89 -16.58 31.23
CA MET A 575 28.01 -15.46 30.84
C MET A 575 27.19 -15.77 29.62
N ARG A 576 27.76 -16.44 28.61
CA ARG A 576 27.04 -16.91 27.44
C ARG A 576 25.87 -17.86 27.73
N LYS A 577 25.95 -18.63 28.83
CA LYS A 577 24.87 -19.56 29.25
C LYS A 577 23.71 -18.86 29.96
N VAL A 578 23.91 -17.63 30.46
CA VAL A 578 22.97 -16.91 31.31
C VAL A 578 22.47 -15.63 30.64
N GLY A 579 23.23 -15.09 29.67
CA GLY A 579 22.88 -13.81 29.03
C GLY A 579 21.99 -14.02 27.79
N ASN A 580 20.83 -13.41 27.77
CA ASN A 580 20.05 -13.22 26.57
C ASN A 580 20.74 -12.21 25.66
N VAL A 581 20.66 -12.41 24.35
CA VAL A 581 21.15 -11.45 23.36
C VAL A 581 20.06 -10.45 23.07
N GLU A 582 20.26 -9.20 23.45
CA GLU A 582 19.36 -8.12 23.05
C GLU A 582 19.60 -7.77 21.58
N ILE A 583 18.54 -7.85 20.78
CA ILE A 583 18.54 -7.46 19.38
C ILE A 583 17.99 -6.03 19.33
N PRO A 584 18.78 -5.03 18.89
CA PRO A 584 18.26 -3.68 18.78
C PRO A 584 17.19 -3.59 17.69
N GLN A 585 16.20 -2.73 17.87
CA GLN A 585 15.06 -2.54 16.96
C GLN A 585 15.52 -2.28 15.52
N ASN A 586 16.56 -1.46 15.33
CA ASN A 586 17.13 -1.16 14.03
C ASN A 586 17.67 -2.40 13.29
N ALA A 587 17.98 -3.50 14.01
CA ALA A 587 18.42 -4.74 13.38
C ALA A 587 17.27 -5.46 12.64
N PHE A 588 16.05 -5.40 13.16
CA PHE A 588 14.87 -5.92 12.47
C PHE A 588 14.57 -5.10 11.21
N MET A 589 14.59 -3.77 11.33
CA MET A 589 14.36 -2.86 10.21
C MET A 589 15.44 -2.97 9.12
N ALA A 590 16.70 -3.20 9.52
CA ALA A 590 17.81 -3.29 8.57
C ALA A 590 17.82 -4.60 7.77
N VAL A 591 17.20 -5.65 8.29
CA VAL A 591 16.98 -6.91 7.52
C VAL A 591 16.02 -6.68 6.36
N LEU A 592 15.12 -5.70 6.46
CA LEU A 592 14.22 -5.31 5.37
C LEU A 592 14.95 -4.56 4.24
N LYS A 593 16.11 -3.95 4.53
CA LYS A 593 16.94 -3.16 3.60
C LYS A 593 18.32 -3.83 3.43
N LEU A 594 18.33 -5.04 2.88
CA LEU A 594 19.55 -5.86 2.80
C LEU A 594 20.63 -5.33 1.84
N ASP A 595 20.29 -4.43 0.93
CA ASP A 595 21.19 -3.91 -0.10
C ASP A 595 21.33 -2.37 -0.08
N GLY A 596 21.07 -1.72 1.07
CA GLY A 596 21.30 -0.29 1.27
C GLY A 596 22.74 0.03 1.69
#